data_9f6c86433aab1c7bf1c42617dc556068
#
_entry.id   9f6c86433aab1c7bf1c42617dc556068
#
_cell.length_a   1.000
_cell.length_b   1.000
_cell.length_c   1.000
_cell.angle_alpha   90.00
_cell.angle_beta   90.00
_cell.angle_gamma   90.00
#
_symmetry.space_group_name_H-M   'P 1'
#
loop_
_entity.id
_entity.type
_entity.pdbx_description
1 polymer ?
#
loop_
_entity_poly.entity_id
_entity_poly.type
_entity_poly.pdbx_seq_one_letter_code
_entity_poly.pdbx_strand_id
1 'polypeptide(L)'
;ADAFHSQVDKVELYVFDKDGKFLFKQAEEGSTLGTGCYLMEVKLPVGQYQFMAWAGAHDSYDITSLQAGVSSIADLKLQLKREETLIIDKELEPLWYGEINNVDFTGTTDQTEVINLIKDTNKVRFVFQGSNEDSWGVDVNAYTYEIIESNGYLAHDNSLLGDDNLSFRPYHIEQKNLAAGIVELNTMRFLANRKA
;
A
#
# COMPACT_ATOMS: atom_id res chain seq x y z
N ALA A 1 2.21 14.74 -12.11
CA ALA A 1 3.38 15.20 -11.35
C ALA A 1 3.84 14.03 -10.48
N ASP A 2 5.12 13.76 -10.46
CA ASP A 2 5.72 12.76 -9.59
C ASP A 2 5.57 13.23 -8.13
N ALA A 3 4.85 12.44 -7.33
CA ALA A 3 4.62 12.74 -5.91
C ALA A 3 5.44 11.82 -4.98
N PHE A 4 6.32 10.99 -5.53
CA PHE A 4 7.12 10.03 -4.77
C PHE A 4 7.84 10.70 -3.59
N HIS A 5 8.63 11.72 -3.86
CA HIS A 5 9.45 12.42 -2.87
C HIS A 5 8.66 13.06 -1.71
N SER A 6 7.36 13.31 -1.89
CA SER A 6 6.50 13.94 -0.87
C SER A 6 5.62 12.96 -0.10
N GLN A 7 5.52 11.71 -0.56
CA GLN A 7 4.57 10.74 -0.01
C GLN A 7 5.21 9.42 0.43
N VAL A 8 6.40 9.09 -0.10
CA VAL A 8 7.08 7.83 0.18
C VAL A 8 8.26 8.06 1.12
N ASP A 9 8.28 7.37 2.24
CA ASP A 9 9.31 7.45 3.27
C ASP A 9 10.05 6.12 3.50
N LYS A 10 9.61 5.05 2.84
CA LYS A 10 10.23 3.72 2.88
C LYS A 10 9.97 2.99 1.57
N VAL A 11 11.01 2.34 1.05
CA VAL A 11 10.91 1.45 -0.13
C VAL A 11 11.61 0.15 0.18
N GLU A 12 10.97 -0.96 -0.17
CA GLU A 12 11.56 -2.29 -0.17
C GLU A 12 11.54 -2.85 -1.59
N LEU A 13 12.73 -3.13 -2.14
CA LEU A 13 12.92 -3.71 -3.45
C LEU A 13 13.27 -5.19 -3.31
N TYR A 14 12.51 -6.05 -3.99
CA TYR A 14 12.74 -7.49 -4.06
C TYR A 14 13.23 -7.86 -5.46
N VAL A 15 14.35 -8.57 -5.51
CA VAL A 15 15.02 -8.94 -6.76
C VAL A 15 14.94 -10.44 -6.95
N PHE A 16 14.44 -10.84 -8.14
CA PHE A 16 14.30 -12.23 -8.57
C PHE A 16 15.05 -12.45 -9.88
N ASP A 17 15.53 -13.68 -10.10
CA ASP A 17 16.07 -14.07 -11.39
C ASP A 17 14.94 -14.30 -12.44
N LYS A 18 15.33 -14.66 -13.66
CA LYS A 18 14.39 -14.92 -14.75
C LYS A 18 13.38 -16.04 -14.48
N ASP A 19 13.71 -16.98 -13.61
CA ASP A 19 12.88 -18.11 -13.24
C ASP A 19 12.02 -17.83 -12.00
N GLY A 20 12.07 -16.59 -11.49
CA GLY A 20 11.33 -16.15 -10.32
C GLY A 20 11.95 -16.59 -8.99
N LYS A 21 13.22 -17.00 -8.97
CA LYS A 21 13.90 -17.32 -7.71
C LYS A 21 14.35 -16.06 -7.01
N PHE A 22 14.04 -15.95 -5.72
CA PHE A 22 14.45 -14.81 -4.90
C PHE A 22 15.97 -14.74 -4.73
N LEU A 23 16.54 -13.58 -5.01
CA LEU A 23 17.96 -13.31 -4.88
C LEU A 23 18.29 -12.52 -3.63
N PHE A 24 17.70 -11.35 -3.47
CA PHE A 24 17.87 -10.49 -2.30
C PHE A 24 16.79 -9.41 -2.21
N LYS A 25 16.70 -8.79 -1.04
CA LYS A 25 15.93 -7.60 -0.76
C LYS A 25 16.86 -6.44 -0.44
N GLN A 26 16.53 -5.25 -0.96
CA GLN A 26 17.19 -4.00 -0.63
C GLN A 26 16.15 -2.99 -0.17
N ALA A 27 16.42 -2.25 0.90
CA ALA A 27 15.50 -1.29 1.46
C ALA A 27 16.18 0.07 1.69
N GLU A 28 15.40 1.12 1.56
CA GLU A 28 15.77 2.49 1.92
C GLU A 28 14.63 3.12 2.71
N GLU A 29 14.96 3.88 3.75
CA GLU A 29 14.00 4.57 4.59
C GLU A 29 14.54 5.95 5.01
N GLY A 30 13.65 6.93 5.08
CA GLY A 30 13.96 8.24 5.62
C GLY A 30 14.16 9.33 4.56
N SER A 31 14.92 10.36 4.94
CA SER A 31 15.02 11.63 4.20
C SER A 31 15.63 11.52 2.79
N THR A 32 16.42 10.49 2.53
CA THR A 32 17.02 10.25 1.20
C THR A 32 15.96 10.12 0.11
N LEU A 33 14.81 9.52 0.44
CA LEU A 33 13.68 9.35 -0.48
C LEU A 33 13.00 10.68 -0.84
N GLY A 34 13.11 11.69 0.01
CA GLY A 34 12.52 13.02 -0.18
C GLY A 34 13.27 13.96 -1.12
N THR A 35 14.35 13.55 -1.73
CA THR A 35 15.25 14.44 -2.50
C THR A 35 14.75 14.79 -3.91
N GLY A 36 13.67 14.18 -4.39
CA GLY A 36 13.09 14.42 -5.71
C GLY A 36 13.83 13.77 -6.88
N CYS A 37 15.02 13.20 -6.65
CA CYS A 37 15.85 12.49 -7.64
C CYS A 37 16.40 11.20 -7.05
N TYR A 38 15.58 10.46 -6.31
CA TYR A 38 16.02 9.23 -5.67
C TYR A 38 16.32 8.13 -6.69
N LEU A 39 17.51 7.54 -6.57
CA LEU A 39 17.96 6.38 -7.33
C LEU A 39 18.45 5.32 -6.34
N MET A 40 17.91 4.12 -6.43
CA MET A 40 18.41 2.96 -5.68
C MET A 40 19.46 2.25 -6.53
N GLU A 41 20.73 2.28 -6.09
CA GLU A 41 21.79 1.54 -6.76
C GLU A 41 21.66 0.05 -6.44
N VAL A 42 21.61 -0.78 -7.49
CA VAL A 42 21.52 -2.23 -7.39
C VAL A 42 22.67 -2.86 -8.18
N LYS A 43 23.45 -3.73 -7.54
CA LYS A 43 24.58 -4.42 -8.18
C LYS A 43 24.18 -5.84 -8.55
N LEU A 44 24.20 -6.13 -9.84
CA LEU A 44 23.79 -7.42 -10.41
C LEU A 44 24.81 -7.94 -11.41
N PRO A 45 25.05 -9.26 -11.46
CA PRO A 45 25.71 -9.90 -12.59
C PRO A 45 24.90 -9.73 -13.89
N VAL A 46 25.53 -9.96 -15.02
CA VAL A 46 24.83 -10.08 -16.32
C VAL A 46 23.76 -11.15 -16.24
N GLY A 47 22.53 -10.84 -16.66
CA GLY A 47 21.41 -11.75 -16.57
C GLY A 47 20.07 -11.08 -16.75
N GLN A 48 19.01 -11.85 -16.62
CA GLN A 48 17.62 -11.40 -16.68
C GLN A 48 17.00 -11.42 -15.29
N TYR A 49 16.25 -10.36 -14.96
CA TYR A 49 15.73 -10.12 -13.63
C TYR A 49 14.29 -9.65 -13.62
N GLN A 50 13.65 -9.85 -12.49
CA GLN A 50 12.34 -9.30 -12.17
C GLN A 50 12.45 -8.50 -10.87
N PHE A 51 11.83 -7.33 -10.83
CA PHE A 51 11.84 -6.45 -9.67
C PHE A 51 10.42 -6.21 -9.17
N MET A 52 10.24 -6.29 -7.87
CA MET A 52 9.02 -5.93 -7.17
C MET A 52 9.34 -4.94 -6.08
N ALA A 53 8.52 -3.92 -5.93
CA ALA A 53 8.68 -2.93 -4.88
C ALA A 53 7.38 -2.72 -4.11
N TRP A 54 7.49 -2.69 -2.78
CA TRP A 54 6.50 -2.05 -1.92
C TRP A 54 7.10 -0.81 -1.28
N ALA A 55 6.33 0.29 -1.32
CA ALA A 55 6.69 1.53 -0.68
C ALA A 55 5.66 1.87 0.41
N GLY A 56 6.14 2.38 1.56
CA GLY A 56 5.30 2.70 2.71
C GLY A 56 4.85 1.50 3.56
N ALA A 57 5.42 0.31 3.35
CA ALA A 57 5.08 -0.88 4.12
C ALA A 57 5.69 -0.83 5.52
N HIS A 58 5.03 -0.09 6.41
CA HIS A 58 5.38 0.03 7.83
C HIS A 58 4.59 -0.97 8.70
N ASP A 59 4.28 -0.59 9.93
CA ASP A 59 3.79 -1.48 10.97
C ASP A 59 2.41 -2.10 10.70
N SER A 60 1.60 -1.50 9.84
CA SER A 60 0.27 -2.04 9.50
C SER A 60 0.31 -3.29 8.60
N TYR A 61 1.48 -3.63 8.05
CA TYR A 61 1.60 -4.67 7.03
C TYR A 61 2.60 -5.76 7.42
N ASP A 62 2.28 -6.99 7.04
CA ASP A 62 3.19 -8.14 7.07
C ASP A 62 3.57 -8.54 5.64
N ILE A 63 4.87 -8.57 5.35
CA ILE A 63 5.41 -9.09 4.10
C ILE A 63 6.09 -10.41 4.38
N THR A 64 5.86 -11.39 3.51
CA THR A 64 6.48 -12.71 3.62
C THR A 64 8.00 -12.60 3.67
N SER A 65 8.62 -13.24 4.64
CA SER A 65 10.08 -13.40 4.68
C SER A 65 10.51 -14.40 3.62
N LEU A 66 11.41 -13.99 2.73
CA LEU A 66 11.94 -14.82 1.65
C LEU A 66 13.37 -15.28 1.96
N GLN A 67 13.69 -16.48 1.52
CA GLN A 67 15.04 -17.05 1.62
C GLN A 67 15.73 -17.04 0.26
N ALA A 68 16.89 -16.40 0.18
CA ALA A 68 17.69 -16.29 -1.04
C ALA A 68 18.04 -17.67 -1.61
N GLY A 69 17.85 -17.83 -2.91
CA GLY A 69 18.12 -19.07 -3.62
C GLY A 69 17.11 -20.20 -3.40
N VAL A 70 16.09 -20.00 -2.53
CA VAL A 70 15.08 -21.01 -2.19
C VAL A 70 13.67 -20.54 -2.51
N SER A 71 13.27 -19.36 -2.00
CA SER A 71 11.92 -18.84 -2.21
C SER A 71 11.69 -18.42 -3.65
N SER A 72 10.45 -18.54 -4.11
CA SER A 72 10.01 -18.08 -5.42
C SER A 72 9.26 -16.74 -5.32
N ILE A 73 9.09 -16.08 -6.46
CA ILE A 73 8.32 -14.84 -6.58
C ILE A 73 6.87 -15.02 -6.10
N ALA A 74 6.28 -16.19 -6.32
CA ALA A 74 4.92 -16.50 -5.86
C ALA A 74 4.80 -16.60 -4.33
N ASP A 75 5.92 -16.77 -3.62
CA ASP A 75 5.93 -16.77 -2.16
C ASP A 75 5.85 -15.36 -1.57
N LEU A 76 6.15 -14.33 -2.36
CA LEU A 76 6.10 -12.94 -1.93
C LEU A 76 4.65 -12.47 -1.84
N LYS A 77 4.21 -12.16 -0.63
CA LYS A 77 2.85 -11.74 -0.31
C LYS A 77 2.89 -10.64 0.75
N LEU A 78 1.91 -9.75 0.71
CA LEU A 78 1.69 -8.73 1.72
C LEU A 78 0.30 -8.87 2.30
N GLN A 79 0.19 -8.87 3.63
CA GLN A 79 -1.09 -8.92 4.32
C GLN A 79 -1.25 -7.73 5.26
N LEU A 80 -2.41 -7.08 5.21
CA LEU A 80 -2.81 -6.11 6.22
C LEU A 80 -2.99 -6.83 7.56
N LYS A 81 -2.25 -6.40 8.59
CA LYS A 81 -2.37 -6.93 9.95
C LYS A 81 -3.77 -6.72 10.49
N ARG A 82 -4.26 -7.69 11.23
CA ARG A 82 -5.60 -7.68 11.82
C ARG A 82 -5.62 -8.43 13.13
N GLU A 83 -6.51 -8.02 14.01
CA GLU A 83 -6.88 -8.75 15.20
C GLU A 83 -7.97 -9.81 14.88
N GLU A 84 -8.28 -10.68 15.84
CA GLU A 84 -9.36 -11.68 15.71
C GLU A 84 -10.73 -11.07 15.40
N THR A 85 -10.94 -9.82 15.78
CA THR A 85 -12.18 -9.07 15.52
C THR A 85 -12.38 -8.71 14.05
N LEU A 86 -11.32 -8.79 13.22
CA LEU A 86 -11.30 -8.38 11.80
C LEU A 86 -11.66 -6.90 11.58
N ILE A 87 -11.52 -6.08 12.62
CA ILE A 87 -11.78 -4.64 12.58
C ILE A 87 -10.49 -3.90 12.29
N ILE A 88 -10.52 -2.98 11.32
CA ILE A 88 -9.45 -2.06 10.98
C ILE A 88 -9.93 -0.64 11.28
N ASP A 89 -9.55 -0.11 12.43
CA ASP A 89 -9.96 1.19 12.95
C ASP A 89 -8.78 2.12 13.26
N LYS A 90 -7.61 1.81 12.69
CA LYS A 90 -6.40 2.62 12.79
C LYS A 90 -6.15 3.38 11.49
N GLU A 91 -5.44 4.49 11.57
CA GLU A 91 -4.90 5.13 10.39
C GLU A 91 -3.82 4.22 9.78
N LEU A 92 -4.01 3.85 8.51
CA LEU A 92 -3.06 3.02 7.78
C LEU A 92 -1.99 3.91 7.15
N GLU A 93 -0.75 3.46 7.21
CA GLU A 93 0.32 4.06 6.43
C GLU A 93 0.00 3.86 4.94
N PRO A 94 0.13 4.91 4.12
CA PRO A 94 -0.06 4.79 2.68
C PRO A 94 0.88 3.73 2.09
N LEU A 95 0.31 2.84 1.28
CA LEU A 95 1.03 1.72 0.65
C LEU A 95 0.97 1.86 -0.85
N TRP A 96 2.10 1.61 -1.51
CA TRP A 96 2.22 1.55 -2.97
C TRP A 96 2.93 0.28 -3.39
N TYR A 97 2.59 -0.17 -4.59
CA TYR A 97 3.17 -1.31 -5.26
C TYR A 97 3.69 -0.93 -6.64
N GLY A 98 4.81 -1.56 -7.06
CA GLY A 98 5.30 -1.48 -8.43
C GLY A 98 6.12 -2.70 -8.81
N GLU A 99 6.20 -2.96 -10.12
CA GLU A 99 6.99 -4.06 -10.67
C GLU A 99 7.63 -3.69 -12.00
N ILE A 100 8.73 -4.35 -12.32
CA ILE A 100 9.27 -4.47 -13.67
C ILE A 100 9.63 -5.93 -13.90
N ASN A 101 9.04 -6.50 -14.94
CA ASN A 101 9.34 -7.84 -15.40
C ASN A 101 10.29 -7.79 -16.61
N ASN A 102 11.12 -8.81 -16.76
CA ASN A 102 12.00 -8.99 -17.92
C ASN A 102 13.06 -7.88 -18.11
N VAL A 103 13.73 -7.49 -17.03
CA VAL A 103 14.90 -6.62 -17.11
C VAL A 103 16.10 -7.43 -17.57
N ASP A 104 16.65 -7.07 -18.74
CA ASP A 104 17.84 -7.71 -19.32
C ASP A 104 19.05 -6.82 -19.05
N PHE A 105 19.89 -7.24 -18.12
CA PHE A 105 21.14 -6.54 -17.79
C PHE A 105 22.32 -7.16 -18.52
N THR A 106 22.85 -6.42 -19.50
CA THR A 106 23.96 -6.90 -20.35
C THR A 106 25.35 -6.60 -19.79
N GLY A 107 25.44 -5.76 -18.78
CA GLY A 107 26.69 -5.42 -18.10
C GLY A 107 27.65 -4.51 -18.90
N THR A 108 27.19 -3.97 -20.04
CA THR A 108 28.05 -3.12 -20.88
C THR A 108 28.15 -1.67 -20.39
N THR A 109 27.10 -1.19 -19.73
CA THR A 109 27.01 0.16 -19.14
C THR A 109 26.07 0.13 -17.94
N ASP A 110 26.09 1.20 -17.14
CA ASP A 110 25.06 1.43 -16.13
C ASP A 110 23.70 1.54 -16.83
N GLN A 111 22.70 0.84 -16.28
CA GLN A 111 21.34 0.80 -16.78
C GLN A 111 20.40 1.41 -15.71
N THR A 112 19.50 2.26 -16.14
CA THR A 112 18.49 2.84 -15.27
C THR A 112 17.11 2.35 -15.66
N GLU A 113 16.37 1.81 -14.69
CA GLU A 113 14.99 1.38 -14.86
C GLU A 113 14.07 2.19 -13.94
N VAL A 114 12.83 2.35 -14.35
CA VAL A 114 11.81 3.11 -13.59
C VAL A 114 10.69 2.19 -13.17
N ILE A 115 10.50 2.05 -11.85
CA ILE A 115 9.36 1.35 -11.28
C ILE A 115 8.23 2.36 -11.02
N ASN A 116 7.14 2.24 -11.75
CA ASN A 116 5.94 3.04 -11.50
C ASN A 116 5.15 2.46 -10.34
N LEU A 117 4.82 3.30 -9.37
CA LEU A 117 4.10 2.89 -8.17
C LEU A 117 2.60 3.17 -8.28
N ILE A 118 1.80 2.20 -7.89
CA ILE A 118 0.33 2.29 -7.78
C ILE A 118 -0.02 2.26 -6.30
N LYS A 119 -0.90 3.17 -5.88
CA LYS A 119 -1.35 3.24 -4.48
C LYS A 119 -2.37 2.17 -4.16
N ASP A 120 -2.11 1.41 -3.09
CA ASP A 120 -2.94 0.30 -2.63
C ASP A 120 -3.83 0.63 -1.43
N THR A 121 -3.77 1.86 -0.93
CA THR A 121 -4.59 2.34 0.18
C THR A 121 -5.45 3.52 -0.24
N ASN A 122 -6.64 3.61 0.36
CA ASN A 122 -7.54 4.76 0.21
C ASN A 122 -7.74 5.44 1.56
N LYS A 123 -7.88 6.76 1.52
CA LYS A 123 -8.39 7.56 2.64
C LYS A 123 -9.78 8.05 2.26
N VAL A 124 -10.78 7.64 3.02
CA VAL A 124 -12.17 8.02 2.83
C VAL A 124 -12.52 9.05 3.90
N ARG A 125 -13.01 10.19 3.46
CA ARG A 125 -13.43 11.27 4.34
C ARG A 125 -14.87 11.66 4.04
N PHE A 126 -15.73 11.51 5.04
CA PHE A 126 -17.10 11.99 5.01
C PHE A 126 -17.16 13.35 5.67
N VAL A 127 -17.76 14.31 4.99
CA VAL A 127 -18.04 15.64 5.54
C VAL A 127 -19.56 15.78 5.64
N PHE A 128 -20.04 15.90 6.86
CA PHE A 128 -21.46 16.10 7.14
C PHE A 128 -21.72 17.58 7.36
N GLN A 129 -22.74 18.09 6.69
CA GLN A 129 -23.20 19.47 6.84
C GLN A 129 -24.73 19.46 6.95
N GLY A 130 -25.24 20.01 8.03
CA GLY A 130 -26.66 20.29 8.17
C GLY A 130 -27.07 21.51 7.35
N SER A 131 -28.31 21.53 6.91
CA SER A 131 -28.93 22.71 6.27
C SER A 131 -29.10 23.84 7.29
N ASN A 132 -28.80 25.07 6.91
CA ASN A 132 -29.06 26.24 7.75
C ASN A 132 -30.55 26.51 8.02
N GLU A 133 -31.44 25.87 7.27
CA GLU A 133 -32.90 26.01 7.37
C GLU A 133 -33.53 25.01 8.35
N ASP A 134 -32.82 23.91 8.66
CA ASP A 134 -33.28 22.92 9.59
C ASP A 134 -32.64 23.15 10.96
N SER A 135 -33.46 23.36 11.98
CA SER A 135 -33.04 23.44 13.39
C SER A 135 -32.48 22.12 13.96
N TRP A 136 -32.27 21.11 13.09
CA TRP A 136 -31.75 19.80 13.45
C TRP A 136 -30.25 19.75 13.16
N GLY A 137 -29.48 19.61 14.23
CA GLY A 137 -28.04 19.40 14.13
C GLY A 137 -27.72 18.02 13.54
N VAL A 138 -26.52 17.88 13.01
CA VAL A 138 -25.94 16.58 12.65
C VAL A 138 -25.05 16.13 13.79
N ASP A 139 -25.39 15.02 14.44
CA ASP A 139 -24.54 14.33 15.42
C ASP A 139 -23.82 13.16 14.73
N VAL A 140 -22.54 13.37 14.36
CA VAL A 140 -21.76 12.33 13.70
C VAL A 140 -21.43 11.15 14.62
N ASN A 141 -21.57 11.32 15.94
CA ASN A 141 -21.35 10.23 16.87
C ASN A 141 -22.58 9.33 17.06
N ALA A 142 -23.74 9.75 16.55
CA ALA A 142 -24.97 8.95 16.60
C ALA A 142 -25.01 7.83 15.54
N TYR A 143 -24.02 7.77 14.65
CA TYR A 143 -23.96 6.80 13.55
C TYR A 143 -22.75 5.89 13.67
N THR A 144 -22.87 4.70 13.10
CA THR A 144 -21.74 3.79 12.87
C THR A 144 -21.34 3.85 11.40
N TYR A 145 -20.04 3.78 11.14
CA TYR A 145 -19.47 3.85 9.80
C TYR A 145 -18.61 2.62 9.57
N GLU A 146 -18.87 1.93 8.48
CA GLU A 146 -18.18 0.68 8.19
C GLU A 146 -18.14 0.44 6.68
N ILE A 147 -16.97 -0.02 6.20
CA ILE A 147 -16.81 -0.57 4.85
C ILE A 147 -16.30 -2.00 5.02
N ILE A 148 -17.03 -2.96 4.48
CA ILE A 148 -16.66 -4.38 4.56
C ILE A 148 -16.11 -4.82 3.21
N GLU A 149 -14.88 -5.32 3.19
CA GLU A 149 -14.24 -5.83 1.99
C GLU A 149 -13.17 -6.87 2.33
N SER A 150 -12.98 -7.83 1.41
CA SER A 150 -11.93 -8.86 1.47
C SER A 150 -10.77 -8.47 0.55
N ASN A 151 -10.00 -7.43 0.91
CA ASN A 151 -8.96 -6.84 0.09
C ASN A 151 -7.63 -6.60 0.82
N GLY A 152 -7.42 -7.28 1.95
CA GLY A 152 -6.24 -7.09 2.80
C GLY A 152 -5.09 -8.05 2.53
N TYR A 153 -5.15 -8.88 1.48
CA TYR A 153 -4.12 -9.86 1.18
C TYR A 153 -3.73 -9.81 -0.29
N LEU A 154 -2.47 -9.44 -0.55
CA LEU A 154 -1.94 -9.14 -1.88
C LEU A 154 -0.87 -10.15 -2.30
N ALA A 155 -0.96 -10.63 -3.55
CA ALA A 155 0.07 -11.43 -4.19
C ALA A 155 1.22 -10.57 -4.72
N HIS A 156 2.27 -11.22 -5.22
CA HIS A 156 3.47 -10.59 -5.79
C HIS A 156 3.19 -9.67 -6.99
N ASP A 157 2.09 -9.90 -7.71
CA ASP A 157 1.64 -9.12 -8.87
C ASP A 157 0.54 -8.10 -8.51
N ASN A 158 0.39 -7.84 -7.23
CA ASN A 158 -0.64 -6.96 -6.66
C ASN A 158 -2.09 -7.43 -6.87
N SER A 159 -2.28 -8.69 -7.26
CA SER A 159 -3.62 -9.28 -7.29
C SER A 159 -4.11 -9.61 -5.87
N LEU A 160 -5.44 -9.62 -5.68
CA LEU A 160 -6.02 -10.00 -4.40
C LEU A 160 -6.01 -11.52 -4.23
N LEU A 161 -5.52 -11.96 -3.09
CA LEU A 161 -5.66 -13.33 -2.61
C LEU A 161 -6.94 -13.49 -1.80
N GLY A 162 -7.40 -14.74 -1.63
CA GLY A 162 -8.50 -15.05 -0.73
C GLY A 162 -8.17 -14.63 0.70
N ASP A 163 -9.10 -13.90 1.33
CA ASP A 163 -8.90 -13.30 2.64
C ASP A 163 -10.23 -13.24 3.40
N ASP A 164 -10.16 -12.93 4.71
CA ASP A 164 -11.31 -12.62 5.54
C ASP A 164 -11.98 -11.32 5.08
N ASN A 165 -13.26 -11.17 5.39
CA ASN A 165 -13.96 -9.90 5.28
C ASN A 165 -13.52 -8.99 6.42
N LEU A 166 -12.81 -7.93 6.06
CA LEU A 166 -12.35 -6.92 7.01
C LEU A 166 -13.39 -5.81 7.15
N SER A 167 -13.61 -5.38 8.38
CA SER A 167 -14.46 -4.24 8.71
C SER A 167 -13.59 -3.00 8.88
N PHE A 168 -13.55 -2.14 7.87
CA PHE A 168 -12.84 -0.85 7.93
C PHE A 168 -13.73 0.18 8.60
N ARG A 169 -13.29 0.68 9.75
CA ARG A 169 -14.00 1.64 10.59
C ARG A 169 -13.20 2.93 10.78
N PRO A 170 -13.86 4.03 11.22
CA PRO A 170 -13.17 5.29 11.42
C PRO A 170 -12.02 5.19 12.43
N TYR A 171 -10.89 5.79 12.08
CA TYR A 171 -9.83 6.11 13.01
C TYR A 171 -9.98 7.55 13.56
N HIS A 172 -10.84 8.38 12.92
CA HIS A 172 -11.10 9.75 13.34
C HIS A 172 -12.57 10.11 13.14
N ILE A 173 -13.22 10.57 14.20
CA ILE A 173 -14.57 11.15 14.20
C ILE A 173 -14.47 12.47 14.94
N GLU A 174 -14.93 13.56 14.31
CA GLU A 174 -14.89 14.89 14.89
C GLU A 174 -16.19 15.65 14.64
N GLN A 175 -16.88 16.02 15.72
CA GLN A 175 -17.97 16.98 15.67
C GLN A 175 -17.39 18.41 15.65
N LYS A 176 -17.54 19.10 14.53
CA LYS A 176 -17.00 20.49 14.39
C LYS A 176 -17.88 21.53 15.08
N ASN A 177 -19.19 21.42 14.89
CA ASN A 177 -20.22 22.23 15.52
C ASN A 177 -21.57 21.51 15.45
N LEU A 178 -22.67 22.16 15.83
CA LEU A 178 -24.01 21.55 15.81
C LEU A 178 -24.48 21.11 14.42
N ALA A 179 -23.94 21.70 13.34
CA ALA A 179 -24.37 21.45 11.97
C ALA A 179 -23.31 20.76 11.11
N ALA A 180 -22.11 20.45 11.64
CA ALA A 180 -21.03 19.88 10.83
C ALA A 180 -20.15 18.90 11.60
N GLY A 181 -19.72 17.88 10.91
CA GLY A 181 -18.76 16.89 11.42
C GLY A 181 -17.97 16.20 10.32
N ILE A 182 -16.89 15.54 10.72
CA ILE A 182 -15.97 14.84 9.84
C ILE A 182 -15.76 13.41 10.37
N VAL A 183 -15.75 12.46 9.44
CA VAL A 183 -15.44 11.06 9.71
C VAL A 183 -14.39 10.59 8.71
N GLU A 184 -13.29 10.00 9.19
CA GLU A 184 -12.22 9.49 8.33
C GLU A 184 -11.94 8.02 8.65
N LEU A 185 -11.85 7.22 7.60
CA LEU A 185 -11.41 5.83 7.65
C LEU A 185 -10.47 5.50 6.49
N ASN A 186 -9.68 4.46 6.65
CA ASN A 186 -8.87 3.92 5.57
C ASN A 186 -9.46 2.61 5.04
N THR A 187 -9.17 2.31 3.77
CA THR A 187 -9.37 0.99 3.19
C THR A 187 -8.15 0.60 2.36
N MET A 188 -8.01 -0.68 2.07
CA MET A 188 -7.18 -1.13 0.97
C MET A 188 -7.86 -0.84 -0.36
N ARG A 189 -7.11 -0.88 -1.46
CA ARG A 189 -7.59 -0.63 -2.82
C ARG A 189 -8.74 -1.56 -3.19
N PHE A 190 -9.77 -1.02 -3.80
CA PHE A 190 -10.87 -1.79 -4.38
C PHE A 190 -10.52 -2.28 -5.80
N LEU A 191 -10.98 -3.46 -6.16
CA LEU A 191 -10.90 -3.94 -7.55
C LEU A 191 -11.90 -3.18 -8.43
N ALA A 192 -11.46 -2.77 -9.62
CA ALA A 192 -12.23 -1.94 -10.54
C ALA A 192 -13.61 -2.48 -10.95
N ASN A 193 -13.88 -3.77 -10.76
CA ASN A 193 -15.11 -4.44 -11.17
C ASN A 193 -15.88 -5.10 -10.01
N ARG A 194 -15.49 -4.91 -8.77
CA ARG A 194 -16.29 -5.33 -7.61
C ARG A 194 -17.31 -4.25 -7.27
N LYS A 195 -18.57 -4.60 -7.31
CA LYS A 195 -19.61 -3.79 -6.66
C LYS A 195 -19.44 -3.94 -5.16
N ALA A 196 -19.22 -2.85 -4.47
CA ALA A 196 -19.32 -2.78 -3.02
C ALA A 196 -20.73 -3.07 -2.56
#